data_7765bb563541713671f3b00916352b91
#
_entry.id   7765bb563541713671f3b00916352b91
#
_cell.length_a   1.000
_cell.length_b   1.000
_cell.length_c   1.000
_cell.angle_alpha   90.00
_cell.angle_beta   90.00
_cell.angle_gamma   90.00
#
_symmetry.space_group_name_H-M   'P 1'
#
loop_
_entity.id
_entity.type
_entity.pdbx_description
1 polymer ?
#
loop_
_entity_poly.entity_id
_entity_poly.type
_entity_poly.pdbx_seq_one_letter_code
_entity_poly.pdbx_strand_id
1 'polypeptide(L)'
;MLKGISPLLSPELLANLCAMGHGDEIVLADAHFPGQSCNDNCIRADGLPIEPLLDAILPLFELDAYVDSPLVMMDVVEGDTADPDVGTSYQQVADTHQPNAGRITLIDRFAFYDRAREAFAVVMTGDTRKYSNIILKKGVTPN
;
A
#
# COMPACT_ATOMS: atom_id res chain seq x y z
N MET A 1 -18.85 -10.16 -9.38
CA MET A 1 -17.93 -10.65 -8.32
C MET A 1 -17.20 -11.88 -8.83
N LEU A 2 -15.90 -11.98 -8.60
CA LEU A 2 -15.06 -13.10 -9.05
C LEU A 2 -14.85 -14.10 -7.91
N LYS A 3 -14.85 -15.39 -8.23
CA LYS A 3 -14.51 -16.45 -7.27
C LYS A 3 -13.03 -16.35 -6.88
N GLY A 4 -12.72 -16.52 -5.60
CA GLY A 4 -11.36 -16.47 -5.09
C GLY A 4 -10.77 -15.06 -4.96
N ILE A 5 -11.53 -14.04 -5.31
CA ILE A 5 -11.14 -12.63 -5.18
C ILE A 5 -11.94 -12.00 -4.03
N SER A 6 -11.25 -11.29 -3.16
CA SER A 6 -11.92 -10.58 -2.06
C SER A 6 -12.93 -9.55 -2.60
N PRO A 7 -14.14 -9.47 -2.03
CA PRO A 7 -15.12 -8.46 -2.40
C PRO A 7 -14.72 -7.03 -2.01
N LEU A 8 -13.65 -6.86 -1.23
CA LEU A 8 -13.09 -5.54 -0.90
C LEU A 8 -12.39 -4.90 -2.10
N LEU A 9 -12.00 -5.69 -3.09
CA LEU A 9 -11.30 -5.20 -4.27
C LEU A 9 -12.32 -4.75 -5.33
N SER A 10 -12.39 -3.43 -5.55
CA SER A 10 -13.24 -2.86 -6.59
C SER A 10 -12.74 -3.26 -7.98
N PRO A 11 -13.60 -3.26 -9.01
CA PRO A 11 -13.18 -3.49 -10.40
C PRO A 11 -12.07 -2.54 -10.84
N GLU A 12 -12.13 -1.27 -10.43
CA GLU A 12 -11.11 -0.27 -10.73
C GLU A 12 -9.76 -0.65 -10.09
N LEU A 13 -9.75 -1.04 -8.81
CA LEU A 13 -8.53 -1.47 -8.14
C LEU A 13 -7.95 -2.72 -8.79
N LEU A 14 -8.77 -3.72 -9.09
CA LEU A 14 -8.35 -4.95 -9.77
C LEU A 14 -7.71 -4.65 -11.14
N ALA A 15 -8.31 -3.76 -11.92
CA ALA A 15 -7.78 -3.36 -13.23
C ALA A 15 -6.40 -2.72 -13.09
N ASN A 16 -6.21 -1.84 -12.09
CA ASN A 16 -4.92 -1.22 -11.82
C ASN A 16 -3.86 -2.24 -11.36
N LEU A 17 -4.21 -3.13 -10.43
CA LEU A 17 -3.28 -4.18 -9.98
C LEU A 17 -2.84 -5.08 -11.13
N CYS A 18 -3.75 -5.39 -12.05
CA CYS A 18 -3.47 -6.19 -13.24
C CYS A 18 -2.59 -5.45 -14.24
N ALA A 19 -2.77 -4.15 -14.39
CA ALA A 19 -2.03 -3.31 -15.34
C ALA A 19 -0.60 -2.97 -14.88
N MET A 20 -0.34 -3.01 -13.58
CA MET A 20 0.98 -2.70 -13.01
C MET A 20 2.04 -3.69 -13.46
N GLY A 21 3.21 -3.17 -13.82
CA GLY A 21 4.40 -3.96 -14.15
C GLY A 21 5.41 -4.04 -13.00
N HIS A 22 6.51 -4.76 -13.24
CA HIS A 22 7.61 -4.88 -12.29
C HIS A 22 8.19 -3.51 -11.95
N GLY A 23 8.30 -3.21 -10.67
CA GLY A 23 8.83 -1.96 -10.16
C GLY A 23 7.80 -0.85 -9.98
N ASP A 24 6.59 -1.01 -10.53
CA ASP A 24 5.51 -0.06 -10.27
C ASP A 24 5.09 -0.10 -8.79
N GLU A 25 4.67 1.05 -8.28
CA GLU A 25 4.26 1.21 -6.89
C GLU A 25 2.79 1.61 -6.78
N ILE A 26 2.14 1.10 -5.74
CA ILE A 26 0.78 1.51 -5.36
C ILE A 26 0.78 1.97 -3.90
N VAL A 27 0.11 3.08 -3.63
CA VAL A 27 -0.01 3.63 -2.29
C VAL A 27 -1.38 3.28 -1.72
N LEU A 28 -1.42 2.69 -0.54
CA LEU A 28 -2.63 2.60 0.27
C LEU A 28 -2.57 3.72 1.30
N ALA A 29 -3.41 4.73 1.12
CA ALA A 29 -3.33 5.98 1.86
C ALA A 29 -4.44 6.08 2.91
N ASP A 30 -4.11 6.66 4.05
CA ASP A 30 -5.10 6.97 5.07
C ASP A 30 -6.07 8.08 4.61
N ALA A 31 -7.16 8.28 5.35
CA ALA A 31 -8.22 9.22 4.97
C ALA A 31 -7.78 10.69 4.96
N HIS A 32 -6.63 11.01 5.56
CA HIS A 32 -6.10 12.38 5.63
C HIS A 32 -5.07 12.67 4.53
N PHE A 33 -4.60 11.64 3.83
CA PHE A 33 -3.57 11.76 2.80
C PHE A 33 -4.11 12.57 1.61
N PRO A 34 -3.30 13.48 1.02
CA PRO A 34 -3.75 14.31 -0.11
C PRO A 34 -3.66 13.55 -1.45
N GLY A 35 -4.27 12.35 -1.52
CA GLY A 35 -4.13 11.47 -2.68
C GLY A 35 -4.67 12.06 -3.97
N GLN A 36 -5.81 12.73 -3.90
CA GLN A 36 -6.49 13.31 -5.06
C GLN A 36 -5.66 14.44 -5.71
N SER A 37 -4.95 15.23 -4.90
CA SER A 37 -4.08 16.30 -5.40
C SER A 37 -2.66 15.82 -5.72
N CYS A 38 -2.29 14.65 -5.22
CA CYS A 38 -0.95 14.08 -5.34
C CYS A 38 -0.77 13.27 -6.63
N ASN A 39 -1.80 12.55 -7.06
CA ASN A 39 -1.72 11.62 -8.19
C ASN A 39 -3.02 11.61 -8.98
N ASP A 40 -2.93 11.73 -10.30
CA ASP A 40 -4.10 11.72 -11.19
C ASP A 40 -4.84 10.37 -11.20
N ASN A 41 -4.14 9.28 -10.89
CA ASN A 41 -4.73 7.96 -10.76
C ASN A 41 -5.05 7.66 -9.29
N CYS A 42 -6.09 8.30 -8.78
CA CYS A 42 -6.56 8.16 -7.42
C CYS A 42 -7.81 7.30 -7.37
N ILE A 43 -7.69 6.13 -6.75
CA ILE A 43 -8.77 5.14 -6.62
C ILE A 43 -9.44 5.33 -5.25
N ARG A 44 -10.77 5.44 -5.23
CA ARG A 44 -11.51 5.60 -3.98
C ARG A 44 -11.86 4.24 -3.38
N ALA A 45 -11.54 4.09 -2.10
CA ALA A 45 -11.89 2.94 -1.27
C ALA A 45 -12.39 3.42 0.11
N ASP A 46 -13.19 4.49 0.08
CA ASP A 46 -13.73 5.12 1.28
C ASP A 46 -14.47 4.10 2.16
N GLY A 47 -14.28 4.19 3.45
CA GLY A 47 -14.90 3.29 4.42
C GLY A 47 -14.16 1.97 4.65
N LEU A 48 -13.12 1.65 3.87
CA LEU A 48 -12.30 0.45 4.09
C LEU A 48 -11.01 0.82 4.83
N PRO A 49 -10.68 0.15 5.93
CA PRO A 49 -9.37 0.29 6.56
C PRO A 49 -8.28 -0.35 5.71
N ILE A 50 -7.04 0.10 5.89
CA ILE A 50 -5.90 -0.36 5.07
C ILE A 50 -5.57 -1.84 5.32
N GLU A 51 -5.56 -2.29 6.55
CA GLU A 51 -5.13 -3.65 6.88
C GLU A 51 -5.96 -4.75 6.15
N PRO A 52 -7.30 -4.75 6.19
CA PRO A 52 -8.09 -5.70 5.42
C PRO A 52 -7.90 -5.57 3.89
N LEU A 53 -7.66 -4.35 3.41
CA LEU A 53 -7.41 -4.12 2.00
C LEU A 53 -6.04 -4.67 1.58
N LEU A 54 -5.02 -4.48 2.40
CA LEU A 54 -3.69 -5.06 2.22
C LEU A 54 -3.76 -6.59 2.19
N ASP A 55 -4.51 -7.19 3.12
CA ASP A 55 -4.73 -8.63 3.17
C ASP A 55 -5.45 -9.16 1.92
N ALA A 56 -6.34 -8.37 1.35
CA ALA A 56 -7.04 -8.70 0.10
C ALA A 56 -6.17 -8.57 -1.15
N ILE A 57 -5.22 -7.63 -1.16
CA ILE A 57 -4.34 -7.36 -2.30
C ILE A 57 -3.21 -8.38 -2.41
N LEU A 58 -2.55 -8.72 -1.30
CA LEU A 58 -1.31 -9.50 -1.31
C LEU A 58 -1.43 -10.91 -1.92
N PRO A 59 -2.56 -11.63 -1.87
CA PRO A 59 -2.72 -12.87 -2.63
C PRO A 59 -2.61 -12.72 -4.14
N LEU A 60 -2.81 -11.52 -4.67
CA LEU A 60 -2.80 -11.21 -6.09
C LEU A 60 -1.58 -10.41 -6.55
N PHE A 61 -0.75 -9.98 -5.61
CA PHE A 61 0.29 -8.99 -5.83
C PHE A 61 1.63 -9.49 -5.29
N GLU A 62 2.52 -9.87 -6.20
CA GLU A 62 3.88 -10.25 -5.80
C GLU A 62 4.66 -9.01 -5.37
N LEU A 63 5.27 -9.06 -4.20
CA LEU A 63 6.15 -8.01 -3.72
C LEU A 63 7.55 -8.15 -4.36
N ASP A 64 8.17 -7.01 -4.68
CA ASP A 64 9.44 -6.99 -5.41
C ASP A 64 10.58 -7.61 -4.58
N ALA A 65 11.18 -8.65 -5.13
CA ALA A 65 12.33 -9.35 -4.52
C ALA A 65 13.69 -8.75 -4.90
N TYR A 66 13.71 -7.77 -5.79
CA TYR A 66 14.96 -7.12 -6.26
C TYR A 66 15.36 -5.91 -5.41
N VAL A 67 14.55 -5.55 -4.44
CA VAL A 67 14.83 -4.47 -3.48
C VAL A 67 14.83 -5.01 -2.05
N ASP A 68 15.52 -4.32 -1.14
CA ASP A 68 15.61 -4.76 0.26
C ASP A 68 14.27 -4.68 0.97
N SER A 69 13.44 -3.69 0.62
CA SER A 69 12.10 -3.56 1.16
C SER A 69 11.11 -3.08 0.10
N PRO A 70 10.18 -3.94 -0.33
CA PRO A 70 9.08 -3.57 -1.21
C PRO A 70 7.90 -2.93 -0.48
N LEU A 71 7.99 -2.78 0.83
CA LEU A 71 6.99 -2.19 1.71
C LEU A 71 7.58 -0.99 2.42
N VAL A 72 7.01 0.19 2.19
CA VAL A 72 7.54 1.45 2.72
C VAL A 72 6.42 2.26 3.37
N MET A 73 6.68 2.77 4.57
CA MET A 73 5.77 3.66 5.28
C MET A 73 6.41 5.02 5.52
N MET A 74 5.58 6.01 5.82
CA MET A 74 6.02 7.34 6.20
C MET A 74 6.47 7.34 7.66
N ASP A 75 7.66 7.88 7.91
CA ASP A 75 8.13 8.12 9.27
C ASP A 75 7.32 9.23 9.94
N VAL A 76 7.19 9.13 11.26
CA VAL A 76 6.47 10.12 12.05
C VAL A 76 7.30 11.40 12.15
N VAL A 77 6.68 12.54 11.85
CA VAL A 77 7.33 13.86 11.94
C VAL A 77 7.71 14.14 13.37
N GLU A 78 8.89 14.75 13.57
CA GLU A 78 9.36 15.17 14.91
C GLU A 78 8.29 15.99 15.63
N GLY A 79 8.02 15.60 16.89
CA GLY A 79 7.02 16.25 17.73
C GLY A 79 5.58 15.72 17.56
N ASP A 80 5.35 14.84 16.61
CA ASP A 80 4.05 14.19 16.44
C ASP A 80 4.07 12.74 16.98
N THR A 81 2.89 12.12 17.01
CA THR A 81 2.72 10.73 17.47
C THR A 81 1.85 9.96 16.50
N ALA A 82 2.07 8.65 16.42
CA ALA A 82 1.24 7.72 15.68
C ALA A 82 1.04 6.45 16.49
N ASP A 83 0.06 5.64 16.10
CA ASP A 83 -0.15 4.32 16.70
C ASP A 83 1.04 3.42 16.33
N PRO A 84 1.84 2.96 17.31
CA PRO A 84 3.03 2.15 17.05
C PRO A 84 2.71 0.76 16.50
N ASP A 85 1.48 0.29 16.63
CA ASP A 85 1.07 -1.05 16.24
C ASP A 85 0.71 -1.17 14.74
N VAL A 86 0.55 -0.06 14.03
CA VAL A 86 0.15 -0.06 12.61
C VAL A 86 1.18 -0.79 11.76
N GLY A 87 2.44 -0.41 11.86
CA GLY A 87 3.52 -1.04 11.08
C GLY A 87 3.70 -2.53 11.41
N THR A 88 3.59 -2.89 12.69
CA THR A 88 3.63 -4.28 13.14
C THR A 88 2.49 -5.10 12.55
N SER A 89 1.28 -4.56 12.56
CA SER A 89 0.09 -5.18 11.99
C SER A 89 0.26 -5.43 10.48
N TYR A 90 0.71 -4.42 9.73
CA TYR A 90 0.96 -4.56 8.29
C TYR A 90 2.05 -5.59 7.99
N GLN A 91 3.12 -5.60 8.80
CA GLN A 91 4.19 -6.61 8.65
C GLN A 91 3.66 -8.02 8.87
N GLN A 92 2.78 -8.23 9.84
CA GLN A 92 2.15 -9.52 10.09
C GLN A 92 1.30 -9.99 8.90
N VAL A 93 0.54 -9.08 8.29
CA VAL A 93 -0.23 -9.38 7.07
C VAL A 93 0.72 -9.77 5.93
N ALA A 94 1.77 -8.98 5.71
CA ALA A 94 2.75 -9.28 4.67
C ALA A 94 3.44 -10.63 4.90
N ASP A 95 3.87 -10.92 6.12
CA ASP A 95 4.54 -12.18 6.48
C ASP A 95 3.60 -13.40 6.31
N THR A 96 2.30 -13.22 6.48
CA THR A 96 1.31 -14.30 6.25
C THR A 96 1.27 -14.70 4.77
N HIS A 97 1.37 -13.75 3.86
CA HIS A 97 1.27 -14.01 2.43
C HIS A 97 2.64 -14.22 1.77
N GLN A 98 3.64 -13.44 2.16
CA GLN A 98 4.97 -13.43 1.53
C GLN A 98 6.06 -13.24 2.60
N PRO A 99 6.38 -14.30 3.38
CA PRO A 99 7.25 -14.19 4.57
C PRO A 99 8.70 -13.79 4.24
N ASN A 100 9.13 -13.92 2.99
CA ASN A 100 10.49 -13.60 2.55
C ASN A 100 10.60 -12.22 1.87
N ALA A 101 9.54 -11.41 1.87
CA ALA A 101 9.52 -10.14 1.17
C ALA A 101 10.32 -9.02 1.86
N GLY A 102 10.81 -9.24 3.07
CA GLY A 102 11.57 -8.27 3.84
C GLY A 102 10.73 -7.47 4.82
N ARG A 103 11.38 -6.52 5.50
CA ARG A 103 10.75 -5.71 6.55
C ARG A 103 10.33 -4.37 5.99
N ILE A 104 9.25 -3.81 6.54
CA ILE A 104 8.80 -2.45 6.25
C ILE A 104 9.93 -1.48 6.63
N THR A 105 10.25 -0.55 5.71
CA THR A 105 11.16 0.56 5.97
C THR A 105 10.38 1.86 6.06
N LEU A 106 10.96 2.83 6.77
CA LEU A 106 10.38 4.16 6.94
C LEU A 106 11.18 5.18 6.12
N ILE A 107 10.48 6.09 5.46
CA ILE A 107 11.07 7.23 4.76
C ILE A 107 10.44 8.52 5.25
N ASP A 108 11.14 9.64 5.11
CA ASP A 108 10.60 10.92 5.53
C ASP A 108 9.35 11.33 4.72
N ARG A 109 8.58 12.24 5.27
CA ARG A 109 7.31 12.70 4.70
C ARG A 109 7.45 13.19 3.26
N PHE A 110 8.45 13.98 2.96
CA PHE A 110 8.61 14.56 1.61
C PHE A 110 9.01 13.49 0.59
N ALA A 111 9.91 12.57 0.96
CA ALA A 111 10.25 11.43 0.12
C ALA A 111 9.04 10.53 -0.14
N PHE A 112 8.17 10.35 0.86
CA PHE A 112 6.92 9.59 0.69
C PHE A 112 5.98 10.28 -0.30
N TYR A 113 5.78 11.60 -0.18
CA TYR A 113 4.95 12.36 -1.13
C TYR A 113 5.52 12.30 -2.55
N ASP A 114 6.83 12.40 -2.72
CA ASP A 114 7.46 12.30 -4.03
C ASP A 114 7.20 10.93 -4.67
N ARG A 115 7.35 9.85 -3.92
CA ARG A 115 7.03 8.49 -4.40
C ARG A 115 5.54 8.31 -4.70
N ALA A 116 4.67 8.89 -3.90
CA ALA A 116 3.23 8.84 -4.15
C ALA A 116 2.84 9.56 -5.45
N ARG A 117 3.49 10.67 -5.78
CA ARG A 117 3.27 11.38 -7.06
C ARG A 117 3.68 10.52 -8.26
N GLU A 118 4.76 9.77 -8.14
CA GLU A 118 5.30 8.90 -9.19
C GLU A 118 4.63 7.50 -9.20
N ALA A 119 3.85 7.17 -8.18
CA ALA A 119 3.20 5.87 -8.08
C ALA A 119 2.22 5.61 -9.23
N PHE A 120 2.04 4.35 -9.57
CA PHE A 120 1.04 3.93 -10.56
C PHE A 120 -0.38 4.33 -10.16
N ALA A 121 -0.69 4.22 -8.88
CA ALA A 121 -1.97 4.64 -8.32
C ALA A 121 -1.84 4.98 -6.82
N VAL A 122 -2.73 5.82 -6.34
CA VAL A 122 -2.97 6.06 -4.92
C VAL A 122 -4.39 5.62 -4.58
N VAL A 123 -4.52 4.73 -3.62
CA VAL A 123 -5.81 4.24 -3.11
C VAL A 123 -6.15 5.01 -1.85
N MET A 124 -7.18 5.85 -1.91
CA MET A 124 -7.69 6.57 -0.74
C MET A 124 -8.62 5.66 0.04
N THR A 125 -8.24 5.34 1.27
CA THR A 125 -9.01 4.48 2.15
C THR A 125 -9.77 5.27 3.22
N GLY A 126 -10.56 4.58 4.04
CA GLY A 126 -11.22 5.15 5.21
C GLY A 126 -10.43 5.00 6.51
N ASP A 127 -9.16 4.62 6.45
CA ASP A 127 -8.34 4.49 7.65
C ASP A 127 -8.07 5.87 8.26
N THR A 128 -8.49 6.06 9.51
CA THR A 128 -8.38 7.36 10.18
C THR A 128 -7.12 7.51 11.04
N ARG A 129 -6.29 6.46 11.14
CA ARG A 129 -5.04 6.53 11.89
C ARG A 129 -4.01 7.36 11.12
N LYS A 130 -3.36 8.29 11.81
CA LYS A 130 -2.29 9.10 11.22
C LYS A 130 -1.09 8.23 10.86
N TYR A 131 -0.41 8.57 9.78
CA TYR A 131 0.80 7.89 9.29
C TYR A 131 0.58 6.40 8.97
N SER A 132 -0.66 6.01 8.66
CA SER A 132 -0.95 4.62 8.30
C SER A 132 -0.75 4.31 6.82
N ASN A 133 -0.25 5.26 6.04
CA ASN A 133 0.03 5.09 4.62
C ASN A 133 1.11 4.05 4.38
N ILE A 134 0.94 3.21 3.34
CA ILE A 134 1.94 2.24 2.94
C ILE A 134 2.06 2.17 1.42
N ILE A 135 3.31 2.08 0.94
CA ILE A 135 3.64 1.87 -0.48
C ILE A 135 4.00 0.40 -0.68
N LEU A 136 3.42 -0.22 -1.69
CA LEU A 136 3.75 -1.56 -2.14
C LEU A 136 4.45 -1.48 -3.50
N LYS A 137 5.60 -2.12 -3.63
CA LYS A 137 6.34 -2.22 -4.90
C LYS A 137 6.11 -3.58 -5.54
N LYS A 138 5.61 -3.58 -6.78
CA LYS A 138 5.28 -4.79 -7.49
C LYS A 138 6.51 -5.50 -8.01
N GLY A 139 6.56 -6.80 -7.78
CA GLY A 139 7.60 -7.70 -8.27
C GLY A 139 7.17 -8.53 -9.48
N VAL A 140 7.95 -9.57 -9.72
CA VAL A 140 7.73 -10.53 -10.80
C VAL A 140 7.00 -11.74 -10.23
N THR A 141 5.82 -12.04 -10.76
CA THR A 141 5.06 -13.22 -10.34
C THR A 141 5.83 -14.49 -10.70
N PRO A 142 6.08 -15.39 -9.76
CA PRO A 142 6.78 -16.64 -10.07
C PRO A 142 5.96 -17.55 -10.99
N ASN A 143 6.65 -18.35 -11.78
CA ASN A 143 6.04 -19.34 -12.68
C ASN A 143 5.50 -20.55 -11.92
#